data_05e5daec68150dbc78ec29b07c465b9e
#
_entry.id   05e5daec68150dbc78ec29b07c465b9e
#
_cell.length_a   1.000
_cell.length_b   1.000
_cell.length_c   1.000
_cell.angle_alpha   90.00
_cell.angle_beta   90.00
_cell.angle_gamma   90.00
#
_symmetry.space_group_name_H-M   'P 1'
#
loop_
_entity.id
_entity.type
_entity.pdbx_description
1 polymer ?
#
loop_
_entity_poly.entity_id
_entity_poly.type
_entity_poly.pdbx_seq_one_letter_code
_entity_poly.pdbx_strand_id
1 'polypeptide(L)'
;MANEFRGTDRYIATEELMAAVNAAVVLSRPLLIKGEPGTGKTLLANEIARALDKPFFEWHIKSTTKAQQGLYEYDAVSRLRDSQLGDARVKDIRNYILKGNLWEAFDSDVQPVLLIDEIDKADIEFPNDLLRELDRMEFYVYETRETVRAKHRPVIVITSNNEKELPDAFLRRCFFHYIRFPDTATMTQIVDVHFPELKRELLHEALTTFFKIRETPGLKKKPTTSELLDWIKLLVAEEIPPEVLRSDDAKKLIPPLYGALLKNEQDVHLFEQLVFLNRRNAR
;
A
#
# COMPACT_ATOMS: atom_id res chain seq x y z
N MET A 1 27.83 6.93 7.74
CA MET A 1 27.08 6.94 6.46
C MET A 1 25.65 6.62 6.84
N ALA A 2 24.66 7.37 6.33
CA ALA A 2 23.26 7.06 6.60
C ALA A 2 22.98 5.63 6.12
N ASN A 3 22.22 4.85 6.90
CA ASN A 3 21.82 3.50 6.50
C ASN A 3 21.07 3.60 5.16
N GLU A 4 21.59 2.96 4.13
CA GLU A 4 20.93 2.86 2.83
C GLU A 4 19.91 1.73 2.88
N PHE A 5 18.74 1.98 2.27
CA PHE A 5 17.75 0.94 2.06
C PHE A 5 18.23 -0.03 0.95
N ARG A 6 18.33 -1.32 1.29
CA ARG A 6 18.75 -2.40 0.37
C ARG A 6 17.75 -3.54 0.28
N GLY A 7 16.48 -3.26 0.61
CA GLY A 7 15.47 -4.30 0.82
C GLY A 7 15.60 -4.93 2.21
N THR A 8 14.79 -5.95 2.44
CA THR A 8 14.78 -6.70 3.70
C THR A 8 14.58 -8.20 3.42
N ASP A 9 14.68 -9.01 4.46
CA ASP A 9 14.34 -10.44 4.42
C ASP A 9 12.87 -10.73 4.09
N ARG A 10 12.00 -9.71 4.16
CA ARG A 10 10.55 -9.82 3.92
C ARG A 10 10.08 -9.08 2.69
N TYR A 11 10.92 -8.25 2.08
CA TYR A 11 10.56 -7.42 0.94
C TYR A 11 11.62 -7.45 -0.14
N ILE A 12 11.27 -8.03 -1.28
CA ILE A 12 12.14 -8.07 -2.46
C ILE A 12 12.06 -6.72 -3.17
N ALA A 13 13.12 -5.91 -3.03
CA ALA A 13 13.24 -4.61 -3.68
C ALA A 13 14.11 -4.72 -4.93
N THR A 14 13.63 -4.16 -6.04
CA THR A 14 14.44 -4.00 -7.26
C THR A 14 15.51 -2.93 -7.07
N GLU A 15 16.60 -2.98 -7.84
CA GLU A 15 17.66 -1.96 -7.80
C GLU A 15 17.10 -0.54 -8.05
N GLU A 16 16.16 -0.41 -9.00
CA GLU A 16 15.50 0.86 -9.31
C GLU A 16 14.71 1.38 -8.09
N LEU A 17 13.98 0.52 -7.39
CA LEU A 17 13.22 0.88 -6.21
C LEU A 17 14.16 1.29 -5.06
N MET A 18 15.24 0.53 -4.81
CA MET A 18 16.23 0.88 -3.80
C MET A 18 16.87 2.25 -4.08
N ALA A 19 17.23 2.51 -5.34
CA ALA A 19 17.77 3.79 -5.76
C ALA A 19 16.75 4.93 -5.55
N ALA A 20 15.47 4.71 -5.85
CA ALA A 20 14.41 5.69 -5.67
C ALA A 20 14.19 6.04 -4.19
N VAL A 21 14.14 5.03 -3.31
CA VAL A 21 14.03 5.22 -1.86
C VAL A 21 15.20 6.05 -1.33
N ASN A 22 16.42 5.65 -1.66
CA ASN A 22 17.63 6.32 -1.17
C ASN A 22 17.74 7.76 -1.72
N ALA A 23 17.38 7.99 -2.98
CA ALA A 23 17.33 9.32 -3.57
C ALA A 23 16.31 10.23 -2.85
N ALA A 24 15.11 9.73 -2.56
CA ALA A 24 14.10 10.49 -1.85
C ALA A 24 14.56 10.87 -0.43
N VAL A 25 15.23 9.96 0.27
CA VAL A 25 15.80 10.22 1.61
C VAL A 25 16.90 11.29 1.53
N VAL A 26 17.83 11.19 0.60
CA VAL A 26 18.92 12.15 0.40
C VAL A 26 18.40 13.53 0.03
N LEU A 27 17.43 13.59 -0.87
CA LEU A 27 16.81 14.85 -1.31
C LEU A 27 15.84 15.43 -0.26
N SER A 28 15.52 14.69 0.79
CA SER A 28 14.49 15.06 1.78
C SER A 28 13.15 15.41 1.13
N ARG A 29 12.77 14.66 0.09
CA ARG A 29 11.49 14.80 -0.64
C ARG A 29 10.57 13.62 -0.35
N PRO A 30 9.24 13.84 -0.32
CA PRO A 30 8.30 12.73 -0.28
C PRO A 30 8.53 11.76 -1.43
N LEU A 31 8.54 10.47 -1.14
CA LEU A 31 8.60 9.40 -2.14
C LEU A 31 7.18 9.00 -2.54
N LEU A 32 6.78 9.35 -3.75
CA LEU A 32 5.49 8.94 -4.30
C LEU A 32 5.64 7.60 -5.04
N ILE A 33 5.02 6.58 -4.50
CA ILE A 33 4.97 5.24 -5.09
C ILE A 33 3.63 5.02 -5.76
N LYS A 34 3.62 4.87 -7.08
CA LYS A 34 2.46 4.42 -7.84
C LYS A 34 2.64 2.97 -8.28
N GLY A 35 1.56 2.28 -8.50
CA GLY A 35 1.55 0.90 -9.01
C GLY A 35 0.20 0.25 -8.88
N GLU A 36 0.02 -0.90 -9.53
CA GLU A 36 -1.20 -1.69 -9.43
C GLU A 36 -1.49 -2.10 -7.97
N PRO A 37 -2.78 -2.34 -7.61
CA PRO A 37 -3.12 -2.92 -6.32
C PRO A 37 -2.36 -4.24 -6.06
N GLY A 38 -1.96 -4.46 -4.80
CA GLY A 38 -1.28 -5.70 -4.40
C GLY A 38 0.18 -5.82 -4.84
N THR A 39 0.85 -4.72 -5.24
CA THR A 39 2.29 -4.70 -5.56
C THR A 39 3.19 -4.43 -4.35
N GLY A 40 2.64 -4.45 -3.12
CA GLY A 40 3.42 -4.30 -1.89
C GLY A 40 3.78 -2.87 -1.52
N LYS A 41 3.08 -1.84 -2.02
CA LYS A 41 3.38 -0.42 -1.76
C LYS A 41 3.33 -0.05 -0.27
N THR A 42 2.27 -0.46 0.42
CA THR A 42 2.09 -0.21 1.87
C THR A 42 3.16 -0.93 2.68
N LEU A 43 3.44 -2.21 2.33
CA LEU A 43 4.49 -3.00 2.98
C LEU A 43 5.87 -2.34 2.83
N LEU A 44 6.17 -1.75 1.67
CA LEU A 44 7.44 -1.06 1.41
C LEU A 44 7.74 -0.01 2.47
N ALA A 45 6.77 0.83 2.84
CA ALA A 45 6.99 1.91 3.82
C ALA A 45 7.37 1.37 5.20
N ASN A 46 6.71 0.29 5.62
CA ASN A 46 7.04 -0.40 6.88
C ASN A 46 8.47 -0.99 6.81
N GLU A 47 8.82 -1.63 5.70
CA GLU A 47 10.14 -2.24 5.52
C GLU A 47 11.25 -1.19 5.36
N ILE A 48 10.96 0.01 4.85
CA ILE A 48 11.89 1.15 4.89
C ILE A 48 12.13 1.57 6.35
N ALA A 49 11.08 1.71 7.15
CA ALA A 49 11.20 2.08 8.55
C ALA A 49 12.05 1.06 9.33
N ARG A 50 11.78 -0.24 9.10
CA ARG A 50 12.51 -1.34 9.72
C ARG A 50 13.99 -1.37 9.30
N ALA A 51 14.27 -1.24 8.01
CA ALA A 51 15.64 -1.26 7.48
C ALA A 51 16.48 -0.07 7.95
N LEU A 52 15.85 1.09 8.16
CA LEU A 52 16.51 2.30 8.64
C LEU A 52 16.49 2.43 10.17
N ASP A 53 15.89 1.46 10.88
CA ASP A 53 15.70 1.48 12.35
C ASP A 53 15.01 2.79 12.82
N LYS A 54 13.84 3.09 12.24
CA LYS A 54 13.09 4.31 12.47
C LYS A 54 11.68 4.02 12.95
N PRO A 55 11.08 4.89 13.81
CA PRO A 55 9.67 4.82 14.14
C PRO A 55 8.81 4.92 12.87
N PHE A 56 7.71 4.17 12.84
CA PHE A 56 6.76 4.13 11.73
C PHE A 56 5.43 4.72 12.15
N PHE A 57 4.94 5.68 11.35
CA PHE A 57 3.61 6.25 11.46
C PHE A 57 2.87 6.01 10.15
N GLU A 58 1.58 5.68 10.27
CA GLU A 58 0.74 5.36 9.11
C GLU A 58 -0.53 6.19 9.14
N TRP A 59 -0.78 6.88 8.03
CA TRP A 59 -2.02 7.60 7.81
C TRP A 59 -2.74 7.04 6.59
N HIS A 60 -3.75 6.21 6.85
CA HIS A 60 -4.58 5.62 5.82
C HIS A 60 -5.66 6.61 5.37
N ILE A 61 -5.66 6.94 4.07
CA ILE A 61 -6.57 7.92 3.48
C ILE A 61 -7.86 7.24 3.04
N LYS A 62 -8.99 7.86 3.39
CA LYS A 62 -10.35 7.45 2.98
C LYS A 62 -10.95 8.54 2.10
N SER A 63 -12.02 8.22 1.38
CA SER A 63 -12.75 9.20 0.55
C SER A 63 -13.29 10.40 1.32
N THR A 64 -13.50 10.26 2.63
CA THR A 64 -13.97 11.31 3.54
C THR A 64 -12.85 12.00 4.30
N THR A 65 -11.59 11.57 4.14
CA THR A 65 -10.45 12.14 4.86
C THR A 65 -10.18 13.57 4.38
N LYS A 66 -10.00 14.48 5.34
CA LYS A 66 -9.58 15.87 5.09
C LYS A 66 -8.15 16.07 5.56
N ALA A 67 -7.40 16.94 4.88
CA ALA A 67 -6.01 17.24 5.21
C ALA A 67 -5.83 17.69 6.67
N GLN A 68 -6.78 18.46 7.20
CA GLN A 68 -6.79 18.93 8.59
C GLN A 68 -6.72 17.77 9.61
N GLN A 69 -7.35 16.62 9.32
CA GLN A 69 -7.38 15.47 10.22
C GLN A 69 -6.00 14.84 10.43
N GLY A 70 -5.12 14.95 9.44
CA GLY A 70 -3.71 14.54 9.59
C GLY A 70 -2.91 15.46 10.50
N LEU A 71 -3.35 16.70 10.63
CA LEU A 71 -2.73 17.69 11.53
C LEU A 71 -3.29 17.53 12.94
N TYR A 72 -4.55 17.88 13.15
CA TYR A 72 -5.24 17.72 14.43
C TYR A 72 -6.75 17.87 14.25
N GLU A 73 -7.50 17.44 15.25
CA GLU A 73 -8.93 17.70 15.40
C GLU A 73 -9.20 18.38 16.73
N TYR A 74 -10.08 19.38 16.73
CA TYR A 74 -10.54 20.06 17.94
C TYR A 74 -11.90 19.52 18.37
N ASP A 75 -11.94 18.84 19.53
CA ASP A 75 -13.17 18.29 20.11
C ASP A 75 -13.96 19.36 20.89
N ALA A 76 -14.60 20.25 20.12
CA ALA A 76 -15.44 21.31 20.68
C ALA A 76 -16.66 20.76 21.43
N VAL A 77 -17.18 19.61 21.02
CA VAL A 77 -18.37 18.98 21.63
C VAL A 77 -18.06 18.51 23.06
N SER A 78 -16.96 17.77 23.22
CA SER A 78 -16.53 17.31 24.55
C SER A 78 -16.20 18.52 25.45
N ARG A 79 -15.55 19.56 24.92
CA ARG A 79 -15.26 20.75 25.69
C ARG A 79 -16.53 21.47 26.17
N LEU A 80 -17.54 21.59 25.31
CA LEU A 80 -18.81 22.20 25.66
C LEU A 80 -19.52 21.39 26.76
N ARG A 81 -19.58 20.06 26.61
CA ARG A 81 -20.17 19.16 27.59
C ARG A 81 -19.46 19.28 28.96
N ASP A 82 -18.14 19.24 28.96
CA ASP A 82 -17.33 19.29 30.18
C ASP A 82 -17.46 20.68 30.85
N SER A 83 -17.63 21.75 30.07
CA SER A 83 -17.94 23.09 30.57
C SER A 83 -19.28 23.12 31.31
N GLN A 84 -20.30 22.47 30.78
CA GLN A 84 -21.62 22.40 31.43
C GLN A 84 -21.60 21.58 32.73
N LEU A 85 -20.69 20.59 32.79
CA LEU A 85 -20.50 19.75 33.98
C LEU A 85 -19.54 20.34 35.02
N GLY A 86 -18.91 21.50 34.73
CA GLY A 86 -17.95 22.14 35.60
C GLY A 86 -16.61 21.43 35.70
N ASP A 87 -16.24 20.61 34.70
CA ASP A 87 -14.98 19.88 34.69
C ASP A 87 -13.78 20.83 34.57
N ALA A 88 -12.79 20.65 35.44
CA ALA A 88 -11.60 21.52 35.48
C ALA A 88 -10.74 21.43 34.20
N ARG A 89 -10.84 20.38 33.40
CA ARG A 89 -10.11 20.19 32.13
C ARG A 89 -10.40 21.30 31.11
N VAL A 90 -11.57 21.93 31.20
CA VAL A 90 -12.00 23.02 30.30
C VAL A 90 -11.04 24.20 30.32
N LYS A 91 -10.31 24.40 31.42
CA LYS A 91 -9.36 25.51 31.60
C LYS A 91 -8.20 25.51 30.63
N ASP A 92 -7.81 24.30 30.18
CA ASP A 92 -6.76 24.14 29.17
C ASP A 92 -7.35 23.54 27.88
N ILE A 93 -7.36 24.35 26.83
CA ILE A 93 -7.89 23.99 25.51
C ILE A 93 -7.14 22.80 24.88
N ARG A 94 -5.87 22.60 25.26
CA ARG A 94 -5.04 21.50 24.77
C ARG A 94 -5.62 20.11 25.09
N ASN A 95 -6.41 19.99 26.16
CA ASN A 95 -7.09 18.75 26.56
C ASN A 95 -8.12 18.28 25.52
N TYR A 96 -8.50 19.14 24.58
CA TYR A 96 -9.51 18.89 23.54
C TYR A 96 -8.94 18.95 22.13
N ILE A 97 -7.60 18.93 22.00
CA ILE A 97 -6.90 18.83 20.73
C ILE A 97 -6.41 17.41 20.57
N LEU A 98 -6.95 16.71 19.56
CA LEU A 98 -6.55 15.36 19.18
C LEU A 98 -5.50 15.48 18.08
N LYS A 99 -4.29 14.97 18.36
CA LYS A 99 -3.19 15.00 17.38
C LYS A 99 -3.51 14.03 16.23
N GLY A 100 -3.29 14.48 14.99
CA GLY A 100 -3.31 13.63 13.80
C GLY A 100 -1.94 12.98 13.52
N ASN A 101 -1.92 12.05 12.57
CA ASN A 101 -0.73 11.26 12.25
C ASN A 101 0.49 12.11 11.82
N LEU A 102 0.24 13.25 11.14
CA LEU A 102 1.31 14.16 10.75
C LEU A 102 1.92 14.86 11.97
N TRP A 103 1.07 15.30 12.92
CA TRP A 103 1.55 15.86 14.17
C TRP A 103 2.37 14.85 14.98
N GLU A 104 1.87 13.64 15.13
CA GLU A 104 2.58 12.57 15.87
C GLU A 104 3.97 12.30 15.26
N ALA A 105 4.05 12.24 13.91
CA ALA A 105 5.32 12.11 13.22
C ALA A 105 6.25 13.33 13.42
N PHE A 106 5.69 14.55 13.49
CA PHE A 106 6.48 15.77 13.74
C PHE A 106 7.01 15.85 15.18
N ASP A 107 6.27 15.28 16.12
CA ASP A 107 6.63 15.24 17.55
C ASP A 107 7.68 14.15 17.89
N SER A 108 7.98 13.26 16.95
CA SER A 108 8.94 12.16 17.16
C SER A 108 10.32 12.69 17.56
N ASP A 109 10.93 12.10 18.58
CA ASP A 109 12.25 12.49 19.09
C ASP A 109 13.42 12.00 18.21
N VAL A 110 13.13 11.15 17.23
CA VAL A 110 14.06 10.70 16.19
C VAL A 110 13.38 10.80 14.83
N GLN A 111 14.16 10.83 13.74
CA GLN A 111 13.59 10.90 12.40
C GLN A 111 12.67 9.70 12.13
N PRO A 112 11.36 9.90 11.93
CA PRO A 112 10.44 8.79 11.65
C PRO A 112 10.28 8.55 10.15
N VAL A 113 9.64 7.42 9.81
CA VAL A 113 9.02 7.19 8.51
C VAL A 113 7.52 7.39 8.65
N LEU A 114 6.94 8.25 7.78
CA LEU A 114 5.51 8.49 7.71
C LEU A 114 4.97 7.96 6.38
N LEU A 115 4.02 7.04 6.44
CA LEU A 115 3.25 6.58 5.30
C LEU A 115 1.94 7.38 5.19
N ILE A 116 1.70 7.96 4.02
CA ILE A 116 0.40 8.48 3.60
C ILE A 116 -0.14 7.50 2.56
N ASP A 117 -1.02 6.59 2.99
CA ASP A 117 -1.45 5.46 2.19
C ASP A 117 -2.71 5.76 1.37
N GLU A 118 -2.67 5.43 0.08
CA GLU A 118 -3.79 5.58 -0.88
C GLU A 118 -4.28 7.03 -1.02
N ILE A 119 -3.36 7.98 -1.23
CA ILE A 119 -3.66 9.41 -1.30
C ILE A 119 -4.73 9.76 -2.36
N ASP A 120 -4.83 8.97 -3.41
CA ASP A 120 -5.79 9.14 -4.51
C ASP A 120 -7.22 8.73 -4.15
N LYS A 121 -7.48 8.18 -2.96
CA LYS A 121 -8.85 7.94 -2.46
C LYS A 121 -9.55 9.22 -2.02
N ALA A 122 -8.81 10.20 -1.50
CA ALA A 122 -9.37 11.48 -1.08
C ALA A 122 -9.87 12.33 -2.26
N ASP A 123 -10.41 13.50 -1.95
CA ASP A 123 -10.76 14.49 -2.95
C ASP A 123 -9.52 15.02 -3.67
N ILE A 124 -9.70 15.52 -4.90
CA ILE A 124 -8.62 15.99 -5.78
C ILE A 124 -7.79 17.12 -5.16
N GLU A 125 -8.39 17.93 -4.30
CA GLU A 125 -7.72 19.06 -3.62
C GLU A 125 -6.90 18.61 -2.42
N PHE A 126 -7.18 17.44 -1.85
CA PHE A 126 -6.51 16.94 -0.64
C PHE A 126 -4.97 16.96 -0.72
N PRO A 127 -4.32 16.51 -1.82
CA PRO A 127 -2.87 16.57 -1.92
C PRO A 127 -2.35 18.02 -1.92
N ASN A 128 -3.11 18.97 -2.53
CA ASN A 128 -2.74 20.39 -2.55
C ASN A 128 -2.83 21.01 -1.15
N ASP A 129 -3.83 20.61 -0.37
CA ASP A 129 -4.04 21.11 1.00
C ASP A 129 -2.90 20.71 1.95
N LEU A 130 -2.14 19.67 1.61
CA LEU A 130 -0.97 19.21 2.39
C LEU A 130 0.36 19.79 1.91
N LEU A 131 0.39 20.50 0.77
CA LEU A 131 1.66 20.91 0.15
C LEU A 131 2.53 21.75 1.06
N ARG A 132 1.91 22.72 1.77
CA ARG A 132 2.63 23.66 2.64
C ARG A 132 3.24 22.93 3.83
N GLU A 133 2.48 22.06 4.45
CA GLU A 133 2.86 21.30 5.64
C GLU A 133 4.00 20.32 5.31
N LEU A 134 3.92 19.67 4.14
CA LEU A 134 4.96 18.75 3.67
C LEU A 134 6.24 19.46 3.19
N ASP A 135 6.13 20.69 2.67
CA ASP A 135 7.29 21.46 2.25
C ASP A 135 8.03 22.07 3.48
N ARG A 136 7.27 22.73 4.37
CA ARG A 136 7.81 23.48 5.51
C ARG A 136 8.01 22.64 6.75
N MET A 137 7.38 21.46 6.82
CA MET A 137 7.34 20.61 8.02
C MET A 137 6.85 21.37 9.25
N GLU A 138 5.84 22.23 9.04
CA GLU A 138 5.19 22.99 10.10
C GLU A 138 3.72 23.25 9.75
N PHE A 139 2.88 23.40 10.77
CA PHE A 139 1.50 23.85 10.65
C PHE A 139 1.08 24.69 11.86
N TYR A 140 0.00 25.45 11.71
CA TYR A 140 -0.52 26.33 12.75
C TYR A 140 -1.75 25.74 13.42
N VAL A 141 -1.77 25.74 14.76
CA VAL A 141 -2.90 25.32 15.58
C VAL A 141 -3.67 26.55 16.01
N TYR A 142 -4.87 26.75 15.48
CA TYR A 142 -5.67 27.98 15.67
C TYR A 142 -6.12 28.14 17.11
N GLU A 143 -6.47 27.10 17.81
CA GLU A 143 -7.02 27.09 19.16
C GLU A 143 -5.98 27.49 20.20
N THR A 144 -4.74 27.07 20.05
CA THR A 144 -3.62 27.39 20.94
C THR A 144 -2.78 28.58 20.43
N ARG A 145 -2.96 28.95 19.14
CA ARG A 145 -2.16 29.96 18.44
C ARG A 145 -0.67 29.63 18.39
N GLU A 146 -0.36 28.36 18.32
CA GLU A 146 1.01 27.84 18.27
C GLU A 146 1.32 27.29 16.89
N THR A 147 2.59 27.36 16.50
CA THR A 147 3.09 26.69 15.31
C THR A 147 3.81 25.41 15.75
N VAL A 148 3.30 24.27 15.29
CA VAL A 148 3.97 22.98 15.45
C VAL A 148 4.97 22.80 14.32
N ARG A 149 6.21 22.46 14.67
CA ARG A 149 7.30 22.17 13.73
C ARG A 149 7.83 20.77 13.96
N ALA A 150 8.18 20.07 12.89
CA ALA A 150 8.81 18.78 12.99
C ALA A 150 10.17 18.89 13.72
N LYS A 151 10.35 18.14 14.81
CA LYS A 151 11.62 18.02 15.52
C LYS A 151 12.69 17.41 14.62
N HIS A 152 12.29 16.39 13.87
CA HIS A 152 13.10 15.73 12.84
C HIS A 152 12.26 15.59 11.57
N ARG A 153 12.82 15.98 10.41
CA ARG A 153 12.11 15.87 9.14
C ARG A 153 11.80 14.41 8.83
N PRO A 154 10.52 13.98 8.75
CA PRO A 154 10.15 12.60 8.44
C PRO A 154 10.64 12.16 7.06
N VAL A 155 10.94 10.88 6.90
CA VAL A 155 10.97 10.23 5.59
C VAL A 155 9.51 9.95 5.21
N ILE A 156 9.00 10.64 4.20
CA ILE A 156 7.61 10.54 3.81
C ILE A 156 7.48 9.61 2.61
N VAL A 157 6.67 8.57 2.76
CA VAL A 157 6.28 7.64 1.69
C VAL A 157 4.79 7.84 1.40
N ILE A 158 4.45 8.04 0.15
CA ILE A 158 3.07 8.28 -0.29
C ILE A 158 2.73 7.20 -1.30
N THR A 159 1.61 6.51 -1.13
CA THR A 159 1.15 5.51 -2.09
C THR A 159 -0.06 5.97 -2.87
N SER A 160 -0.18 5.45 -4.10
CA SER A 160 -1.34 5.66 -4.96
C SER A 160 -1.59 4.41 -5.82
N ASN A 161 -2.84 4.01 -5.93
CA ASN A 161 -3.29 2.93 -6.82
C ASN A 161 -3.63 3.43 -8.24
N ASN A 162 -3.40 4.72 -8.51
CA ASN A 162 -3.72 5.37 -9.77
C ASN A 162 -5.22 5.40 -10.11
N GLU A 163 -6.07 5.45 -9.06
CA GLU A 163 -7.53 5.56 -9.21
C GLU A 163 -7.92 6.96 -9.68
N LYS A 164 -7.19 7.98 -9.23
CA LYS A 164 -7.35 9.39 -9.64
C LYS A 164 -6.00 10.01 -9.97
N GLU A 165 -6.01 11.01 -10.84
CA GLU A 165 -4.83 11.81 -11.14
C GLU A 165 -4.49 12.73 -9.96
N LEU A 166 -3.20 12.85 -9.65
CA LEU A 166 -2.70 13.76 -8.63
C LEU A 166 -2.32 15.11 -9.27
N PRO A 167 -2.52 16.24 -8.57
CA PRO A 167 -2.19 17.56 -9.10
C PRO A 167 -0.71 17.73 -9.45
N ASP A 168 -0.41 18.39 -10.57
CA ASP A 168 0.97 18.66 -11.02
C ASP A 168 1.82 19.35 -9.95
N ALA A 169 1.23 20.28 -9.21
CA ALA A 169 1.92 20.99 -8.13
C ALA A 169 2.41 20.06 -7.05
N PHE A 170 1.65 19.01 -6.74
CA PHE A 170 2.02 17.97 -5.80
C PHE A 170 3.09 17.04 -6.38
N LEU A 171 2.91 16.57 -7.61
CA LEU A 171 3.86 15.68 -8.29
C LEU A 171 5.27 16.26 -8.36
N ARG A 172 5.42 17.56 -8.63
CA ARG A 172 6.73 18.26 -8.72
C ARG A 172 7.49 18.29 -7.40
N ARG A 173 6.82 18.08 -6.26
CA ARG A 173 7.44 18.07 -4.93
C ARG A 173 7.86 16.68 -4.49
N CYS A 174 7.37 15.66 -5.15
CA CYS A 174 7.67 14.27 -4.83
C CYS A 174 8.85 13.74 -5.68
N PHE A 175 9.56 12.77 -5.13
CA PHE A 175 10.35 11.84 -5.91
C PHE A 175 9.43 10.72 -6.35
N PHE A 176 9.32 10.46 -7.64
CA PHE A 176 8.33 9.53 -8.20
C PHE A 176 8.98 8.18 -8.54
N HIS A 177 8.30 7.08 -8.18
CA HIS A 177 8.63 5.75 -8.66
C HIS A 177 7.37 4.96 -8.97
N TYR A 178 7.37 4.21 -10.07
CA TYR A 178 6.28 3.32 -10.44
C TYR A 178 6.70 1.86 -10.24
N ILE A 179 6.03 1.17 -9.31
CA ILE A 179 6.23 -0.26 -9.10
C ILE A 179 5.44 -1.03 -10.16
N ARG A 180 6.16 -1.66 -11.06
CA ARG A 180 5.56 -2.59 -12.03
C ARG A 180 5.12 -3.86 -11.33
N PHE A 181 4.11 -4.52 -11.90
CA PHE A 181 3.73 -5.83 -11.40
C PHE A 181 4.92 -6.79 -11.57
N PRO A 182 5.25 -7.60 -10.54
CA PRO A 182 6.39 -8.50 -10.57
C PRO A 182 6.32 -9.48 -11.75
N ASP A 183 7.44 -9.67 -12.43
CA ASP A 183 7.60 -10.76 -13.40
C ASP A 183 7.70 -12.12 -12.71
N THR A 184 7.76 -13.19 -13.49
CA THR A 184 7.81 -14.58 -12.95
C THR A 184 9.03 -14.80 -12.06
N ALA A 185 10.18 -14.21 -12.40
CA ALA A 185 11.41 -14.40 -11.63
C ALA A 185 11.31 -13.69 -10.27
N THR A 186 10.88 -12.43 -10.26
CA THR A 186 10.65 -11.65 -9.04
C THR A 186 9.53 -12.28 -8.19
N MET A 187 8.44 -12.75 -8.83
CA MET A 187 7.34 -13.41 -8.14
C MET A 187 7.78 -14.72 -7.46
N THR A 188 8.68 -15.49 -8.11
CA THR A 188 9.29 -16.68 -7.50
C THR A 188 10.01 -16.33 -6.21
N GLN A 189 10.82 -15.25 -6.22
CA GLN A 189 11.53 -14.79 -5.01
C GLN A 189 10.55 -14.34 -3.91
N ILE A 190 9.48 -13.62 -4.28
CA ILE A 190 8.45 -13.21 -3.34
C ILE A 190 7.79 -14.41 -2.68
N VAL A 191 7.39 -15.42 -3.48
CA VAL A 191 6.78 -16.64 -2.94
C VAL A 191 7.76 -17.43 -2.06
N ASP A 192 9.04 -17.52 -2.45
CA ASP A 192 10.08 -18.17 -1.64
C ASP A 192 10.24 -17.53 -0.26
N VAL A 193 10.12 -16.21 -0.15
CA VAL A 193 10.14 -15.50 1.14
C VAL A 193 8.96 -15.89 2.02
N HIS A 194 7.77 -16.05 1.44
CA HIS A 194 6.55 -16.35 2.20
C HIS A 194 6.38 -17.86 2.48
N PHE A 195 6.89 -18.72 1.58
CA PHE A 195 6.75 -20.18 1.64
C PHE A 195 8.09 -20.86 1.36
N PRO A 196 9.07 -20.79 2.27
CA PRO A 196 10.43 -21.30 2.03
C PRO A 196 10.48 -22.83 1.81
N GLU A 197 9.49 -23.56 2.31
CA GLU A 197 9.41 -25.03 2.18
C GLU A 197 8.51 -25.49 1.02
N LEU A 198 8.03 -24.57 0.17
CA LEU A 198 7.15 -24.90 -0.95
C LEU A 198 7.87 -25.76 -1.98
N LYS A 199 7.24 -26.88 -2.36
CA LYS A 199 7.77 -27.77 -3.41
C LYS A 199 7.90 -27.01 -4.73
N ARG A 200 9.08 -27.08 -5.36
CA ARG A 200 9.38 -26.38 -6.62
C ARG A 200 8.41 -26.68 -7.76
N GLU A 201 7.90 -27.91 -7.83
CA GLU A 201 6.90 -28.27 -8.83
C GLU A 201 5.58 -27.54 -8.62
N LEU A 202 5.09 -27.47 -7.38
CA LEU A 202 3.85 -26.75 -7.07
C LEU A 202 4.01 -25.26 -7.32
N LEU A 203 5.14 -24.67 -6.94
CA LEU A 203 5.46 -23.26 -7.21
C LEU A 203 5.41 -22.96 -8.71
N HIS A 204 6.08 -23.78 -9.52
CA HIS A 204 6.12 -23.60 -10.98
C HIS A 204 4.72 -23.64 -11.61
N GLU A 205 3.93 -24.65 -11.28
CA GLU A 205 2.58 -24.80 -11.82
C GLU A 205 1.62 -23.70 -11.33
N ALA A 206 1.74 -23.31 -10.06
CA ALA A 206 0.95 -22.23 -9.51
C ALA A 206 1.25 -20.88 -10.22
N LEU A 207 2.54 -20.55 -10.41
CA LEU A 207 2.93 -19.32 -11.12
C LEU A 207 2.50 -19.35 -12.58
N THR A 208 2.68 -20.48 -13.28
CA THR A 208 2.24 -20.66 -14.67
C THR A 208 0.74 -20.41 -14.80
N THR A 209 -0.05 -21.03 -13.92
CA THR A 209 -1.52 -20.87 -13.90
C THR A 209 -1.91 -19.42 -13.57
N PHE A 210 -1.28 -18.83 -12.58
CA PHE A 210 -1.55 -17.46 -12.15
C PHE A 210 -1.29 -16.44 -13.28
N PHE A 211 -0.13 -16.48 -13.93
CA PHE A 211 0.18 -15.57 -15.04
C PHE A 211 -0.73 -15.81 -16.24
N LYS A 212 -1.05 -17.07 -16.57
CA LYS A 212 -2.01 -17.40 -17.63
C LYS A 212 -3.39 -16.77 -17.36
N ILE A 213 -3.87 -16.82 -16.11
CA ILE A 213 -5.10 -16.17 -15.70
C ILE A 213 -4.96 -14.66 -15.87
N ARG A 214 -3.91 -14.07 -15.31
CA ARG A 214 -3.69 -12.62 -15.28
C ARG A 214 -3.55 -12.01 -16.68
N GLU A 215 -2.99 -12.75 -17.63
CA GLU A 215 -2.80 -12.35 -19.02
C GLU A 215 -4.03 -12.58 -19.90
N THR A 216 -5.06 -13.26 -19.38
CA THR A 216 -6.29 -13.52 -20.14
C THR A 216 -6.97 -12.21 -20.51
N PRO A 217 -7.20 -11.95 -21.82
CA PRO A 217 -7.88 -10.74 -22.28
C PRO A 217 -9.31 -10.66 -21.76
N GLY A 218 -9.74 -9.47 -21.39
CA GLY A 218 -11.13 -9.20 -20.99
C GLY A 218 -11.40 -9.35 -19.49
N LEU A 219 -10.38 -9.70 -18.67
CA LEU A 219 -10.54 -9.66 -17.22
C LEU A 219 -10.87 -8.26 -16.72
N LYS A 220 -11.89 -8.17 -15.87
CA LYS A 220 -12.27 -6.93 -15.17
C LYS A 220 -11.30 -6.64 -14.02
N LYS A 221 -10.89 -7.69 -13.31
CA LYS A 221 -9.96 -7.58 -12.19
C LYS A 221 -8.84 -8.62 -12.32
N LYS A 222 -7.64 -8.15 -12.62
CA LYS A 222 -6.45 -8.99 -12.65
C LYS A 222 -6.09 -9.42 -11.23
N PRO A 223 -5.78 -10.72 -10.98
CA PRO A 223 -5.36 -11.18 -9.68
C PRO A 223 -4.02 -10.53 -9.27
N THR A 224 -3.88 -10.26 -7.98
CA THR A 224 -2.76 -9.53 -7.36
C THR A 224 -1.78 -10.50 -6.69
N THR A 225 -0.61 -9.99 -6.25
CA THR A 225 0.37 -10.76 -5.50
C THR A 225 -0.22 -11.34 -4.21
N SER A 226 -1.01 -10.54 -3.47
CA SER A 226 -1.65 -11.01 -2.23
C SER A 226 -2.61 -12.16 -2.49
N GLU A 227 -3.40 -12.07 -3.58
CA GLU A 227 -4.34 -13.12 -3.98
C GLU A 227 -3.60 -14.40 -4.43
N LEU A 228 -2.42 -14.27 -5.05
CA LEU A 228 -1.55 -15.42 -5.34
C LEU A 228 -1.04 -16.10 -4.07
N LEU A 229 -0.55 -15.33 -3.11
CA LEU A 229 -0.04 -15.88 -1.84
C LEU A 229 -1.16 -16.59 -1.06
N ASP A 230 -2.36 -15.99 -1.01
CA ASP A 230 -3.54 -16.63 -0.41
C ASP A 230 -3.90 -17.94 -1.12
N TRP A 231 -3.87 -17.94 -2.47
CA TRP A 231 -4.16 -19.12 -3.25
C TRP A 231 -3.15 -20.25 -3.02
N ILE A 232 -1.84 -19.93 -3.02
CA ILE A 232 -0.78 -20.91 -2.71
C ILE A 232 -0.96 -21.47 -1.31
N LYS A 233 -1.28 -20.62 -0.32
CA LYS A 233 -1.58 -21.08 1.05
C LYS A 233 -2.72 -22.10 1.08
N LEU A 234 -3.78 -21.87 0.30
CA LEU A 234 -4.91 -22.78 0.20
C LEU A 234 -4.52 -24.08 -0.53
N LEU A 235 -3.74 -23.99 -1.63
CA LEU A 235 -3.25 -25.18 -2.34
C LEU A 235 -2.43 -26.11 -1.42
N VAL A 236 -1.60 -25.52 -0.56
CA VAL A 236 -0.80 -26.26 0.42
C VAL A 236 -1.70 -26.87 1.51
N ALA A 237 -2.64 -26.08 2.05
CA ALA A 237 -3.54 -26.56 3.11
C ALA A 237 -4.46 -27.70 2.69
N GLU A 238 -4.91 -27.68 1.44
CA GLU A 238 -5.77 -28.73 0.85
C GLU A 238 -4.96 -29.85 0.15
N GLU A 239 -3.63 -29.83 0.32
CA GLU A 239 -2.72 -30.84 -0.25
C GLU A 239 -2.93 -31.07 -1.76
N ILE A 240 -3.24 -30.00 -2.52
CA ILE A 240 -3.50 -30.07 -3.96
C ILE A 240 -2.21 -30.45 -4.69
N PRO A 241 -2.18 -31.57 -5.42
CA PRO A 241 -0.98 -31.99 -6.12
C PRO A 241 -0.71 -31.14 -7.37
N PRO A 242 0.55 -30.92 -7.77
CA PRO A 242 0.93 -30.09 -8.93
C PRO A 242 0.27 -30.56 -10.25
N GLU A 243 0.01 -31.84 -10.41
CA GLU A 243 -0.60 -32.44 -11.60
C GLU A 243 -2.02 -31.94 -11.88
N VAL A 244 -2.73 -31.51 -10.83
CA VAL A 244 -4.06 -30.91 -10.95
C VAL A 244 -3.99 -29.55 -11.65
N LEU A 245 -2.88 -28.81 -11.47
CA LEU A 245 -2.62 -27.51 -12.10
C LEU A 245 -2.06 -27.65 -13.52
N ARG A 246 -1.34 -28.74 -13.84
CA ARG A 246 -0.72 -29.03 -15.16
C ARG A 246 -1.71 -29.30 -16.28
N SER A 247 -2.97 -29.27 -16.01
CA SER A 247 -3.97 -29.76 -16.95
C SER A 247 -3.97 -28.98 -18.27
N ASP A 248 -3.47 -29.60 -19.33
CA ASP A 248 -3.70 -29.22 -20.74
C ASP A 248 -5.16 -29.46 -21.19
N ASP A 249 -5.97 -30.08 -20.33
CA ASP A 249 -7.37 -30.35 -20.61
C ASP A 249 -8.12 -29.01 -20.61
N ALA A 250 -8.60 -28.65 -21.79
CA ALA A 250 -9.48 -27.50 -22.01
C ALA A 250 -10.69 -27.45 -21.04
N LYS A 251 -11.00 -28.57 -20.37
CA LYS A 251 -12.05 -28.65 -19.34
C LYS A 251 -11.63 -28.07 -17.98
N LYS A 252 -10.35 -27.78 -17.77
CA LYS A 252 -9.80 -27.36 -16.47
C LYS A 252 -9.11 -25.98 -16.52
N LEU A 253 -9.59 -25.06 -17.35
CA LEU A 253 -9.09 -23.67 -17.40
C LEU A 253 -9.34 -22.93 -16.09
N ILE A 254 -10.33 -23.37 -15.30
CA ILE A 254 -10.61 -22.81 -13.98
C ILE A 254 -9.83 -23.66 -12.96
N PRO A 255 -8.84 -23.06 -12.26
CA PRO A 255 -8.04 -23.81 -11.29
C PRO A 255 -8.84 -24.14 -10.03
N PRO A 256 -8.41 -25.12 -9.22
CA PRO A 256 -9.01 -25.36 -7.92
C PRO A 256 -8.90 -24.10 -7.06
N LEU A 257 -9.88 -23.87 -6.19
CA LEU A 257 -9.90 -22.74 -5.23
C LEU A 257 -9.80 -21.36 -5.93
N TYR A 258 -10.28 -21.28 -7.16
CA TYR A 258 -10.22 -20.07 -8.00
C TYR A 258 -10.80 -18.81 -7.34
N GLY A 259 -11.69 -18.95 -6.38
CA GLY A 259 -12.23 -17.82 -5.62
C GLY A 259 -11.17 -17.02 -4.85
N ALA A 260 -9.96 -17.56 -4.67
CA ALA A 260 -8.82 -16.78 -4.19
C ALA A 260 -8.29 -15.81 -5.25
N LEU A 261 -8.33 -16.17 -6.53
CA LEU A 261 -7.79 -15.40 -7.66
C LEU A 261 -8.83 -14.56 -8.39
N LEU A 262 -10.04 -15.11 -8.61
CA LEU A 262 -11.10 -14.45 -9.36
C LEU A 262 -12.12 -13.85 -8.38
N LYS A 263 -12.14 -12.54 -8.27
CA LYS A 263 -12.98 -11.78 -7.32
C LYS A 263 -14.17 -11.08 -7.99
N ASN A 264 -14.44 -11.40 -9.25
CA ASN A 264 -15.52 -10.80 -10.03
C ASN A 264 -16.31 -11.90 -10.75
N GLU A 265 -17.61 -11.88 -10.62
CA GLU A 265 -18.52 -12.87 -11.25
C GLU A 265 -18.38 -12.90 -12.77
N GLN A 266 -18.20 -11.72 -13.41
CA GLN A 266 -17.99 -11.64 -14.86
C GLN A 266 -16.71 -12.33 -15.29
N ASP A 267 -15.66 -12.29 -14.47
CA ASP A 267 -14.39 -12.97 -14.74
C ASP A 267 -14.55 -14.48 -14.64
N VAL A 268 -15.33 -14.98 -13.68
CA VAL A 268 -15.66 -16.43 -13.60
C VAL A 268 -16.42 -16.88 -14.85
N HIS A 269 -17.44 -16.14 -15.26
CA HIS A 269 -18.20 -16.46 -16.49
C HIS A 269 -17.33 -16.41 -17.75
N LEU A 270 -16.37 -15.48 -17.84
CA LEU A 270 -15.41 -15.43 -18.94
C LEU A 270 -14.63 -16.75 -19.04
N PHE A 271 -14.12 -17.26 -17.92
CA PHE A 271 -13.41 -18.55 -17.91
C PHE A 271 -14.32 -19.73 -18.25
N GLU A 272 -15.57 -19.76 -17.79
CA GLU A 272 -16.56 -20.78 -18.16
C GLU A 272 -16.82 -20.78 -19.68
N GLN A 273 -16.96 -19.59 -20.29
CA GLN A 273 -17.12 -19.46 -21.75
C GLN A 273 -15.88 -19.95 -22.51
N LEU A 274 -14.68 -19.60 -22.04
CA LEU A 274 -13.41 -20.07 -22.65
C LEU A 274 -13.29 -21.61 -22.58
N VAL A 275 -13.69 -22.23 -21.46
CA VAL A 275 -13.78 -23.68 -21.32
C VAL A 275 -14.72 -24.27 -22.37
N PHE A 276 -15.91 -23.67 -22.54
CA PHE A 276 -16.90 -24.13 -23.50
C PHE A 276 -16.42 -24.02 -24.96
N LEU A 277 -15.81 -22.89 -25.33
CA LEU A 277 -15.27 -22.66 -26.67
C LEU A 277 -14.14 -23.64 -27.02
N ASN A 278 -13.21 -23.89 -26.07
CA ASN A 278 -12.12 -24.83 -26.27
C ASN A 278 -12.61 -26.28 -26.44
N ARG A 279 -13.67 -26.66 -25.73
CA ARG A 279 -14.34 -28.00 -25.92
C ARG A 279 -14.91 -28.16 -27.34
N ARG A 280 -15.42 -27.07 -27.92
CA ARG A 280 -16.03 -27.09 -29.26
C ARG A 280 -14.98 -27.16 -30.37
N ASN A 281 -13.82 -26.53 -30.17
CA ASN A 281 -12.71 -26.51 -31.13
C ASN A 281 -11.84 -27.79 -31.06
N ALA A 282 -11.95 -28.57 -29.99
CA ALA A 282 -11.24 -29.86 -29.81
C ALA A 282 -12.02 -31.08 -30.33
N ARG A 283 -13.23 -30.86 -30.89
CA ARG A 283 -14.02 -31.87 -31.59
C ARG A 283 -13.96 -31.68 -33.10
#